data_f8dce2356998addc7438c713333302f2
#
_entry.id   f8dce2356998addc7438c713333302f2
#
_cell.length_a   1.000
_cell.length_b   1.000
_cell.length_c   1.000
_cell.angle_alpha   90.00
_cell.angle_beta   90.00
_cell.angle_gamma   90.00
#
_symmetry.space_group_name_H-M   'P 1'
#
loop_
_entity.id
_entity.type
_entity.pdbx_description
1 polymer ?
#
loop_
_entity_poly.entity_id
_entity_poly.type
_entity_poly.pdbx_seq_one_letter_code
_entity_poly.pdbx_strand_id
1 'polypeptide(L)'
;RQKAYMKELASRSEAIHNGNIDPSIDNMLRITHEARLLGLDSRCIFQNAVPTVDSKVMKLLDNLVQNYHDTMEQKGVQIVFCDIAINEDAEHFSVYEAIKADLVNRGIPREEICFAGDAKTDKARAEMFEQLRRGDKRFILASTSKLGTGANVQDKICAIHHLDIPWKPSD
;
A
#
# COMPACT_ATOMS: atom_id res chain seq x y z
N ARG A 1 7.77 15.65 14.56
CA ARG A 1 6.70 16.07 13.65
C ARG A 1 5.49 15.14 13.75
N GLN A 2 5.62 13.82 13.60
CA GLN A 2 4.53 12.84 13.73
C GLN A 2 3.82 12.91 15.09
N LYS A 3 4.59 12.92 16.20
CA LYS A 3 4.00 13.02 17.57
C LYS A 3 3.20 14.31 17.79
N ALA A 4 3.62 15.43 17.19
CA ALA A 4 2.88 16.69 17.28
C ALA A 4 1.56 16.61 16.50
N TYR A 5 1.60 16.02 15.29
CA TYR A 5 0.39 15.83 14.48
C TYR A 5 -0.61 14.86 15.13
N MET A 6 -0.12 13.76 15.74
CA MET A 6 -1.00 12.89 16.52
C MET A 6 -1.71 13.60 17.69
N LYS A 7 -1.02 14.51 18.38
CA LYS A 7 -1.65 15.34 19.42
C LYS A 7 -2.70 16.31 18.85
N GLU A 8 -2.42 16.87 17.68
CA GLU A 8 -3.39 17.70 16.95
C GLU A 8 -4.64 16.90 16.58
N LEU A 9 -4.49 15.70 16.02
CA LEU A 9 -5.62 14.82 15.69
C LEU A 9 -6.44 14.47 16.94
N ALA A 10 -5.80 14.19 18.08
CA ALA A 10 -6.48 13.92 19.32
C ALA A 10 -7.28 15.15 19.81
N SER A 11 -6.69 16.35 19.77
CA SER A 11 -7.38 17.59 20.12
C SER A 11 -8.58 17.89 19.21
N ARG A 12 -8.44 17.67 17.91
CA ARG A 12 -9.55 17.80 16.94
C ARG A 12 -10.66 16.80 17.25
N SER A 13 -10.33 15.56 17.58
CA SER A 13 -11.30 14.53 17.97
C SER A 13 -12.10 14.94 19.22
N GLU A 14 -11.44 15.48 20.26
CA GLU A 14 -12.10 16.00 21.45
C GLU A 14 -13.03 17.18 21.13
N ALA A 15 -12.60 18.11 20.27
CA ALA A 15 -13.42 19.25 19.87
C ALA A 15 -14.68 18.82 19.11
N ILE A 16 -14.60 17.81 18.26
CA ILE A 16 -15.76 17.21 17.57
C ILE A 16 -16.69 16.54 18.59
N HIS A 17 -16.15 15.75 19.51
CA HIS A 17 -16.93 15.05 20.53
C HIS A 17 -17.72 16.03 21.42
N ASN A 18 -17.13 17.18 21.72
CA ASN A 18 -17.76 18.26 22.51
C ASN A 18 -18.71 19.15 21.69
N GLY A 19 -18.93 18.86 20.40
CA GLY A 19 -19.83 19.63 19.54
C GLY A 19 -19.33 21.04 19.16
N ASN A 20 -18.02 21.28 19.31
CA ASN A 20 -17.41 22.59 19.07
C ASN A 20 -17.03 22.85 17.61
N ILE A 21 -17.16 21.84 16.74
CA ILE A 21 -16.77 21.92 15.31
C ILE A 21 -17.92 21.43 14.46
N ASP A 22 -18.23 22.19 13.40
CA ASP A 22 -19.20 21.76 12.38
C ASP A 22 -18.70 20.52 11.66
N PRO A 23 -19.49 19.42 11.56
CA PRO A 23 -19.10 18.19 10.88
C PRO A 23 -18.72 18.35 9.39
N SER A 24 -19.16 19.44 8.75
CA SER A 24 -18.78 19.77 7.37
C SER A 24 -17.35 20.32 7.27
N ILE A 25 -16.82 20.89 8.34
CA ILE A 25 -15.45 21.43 8.41
C ILE A 25 -14.48 20.32 8.81
N ASP A 26 -14.82 19.57 9.88
CA ASP A 26 -14.03 18.44 10.35
C ASP A 26 -14.91 17.35 10.98
N ASN A 27 -14.52 16.09 10.85
CA ASN A 27 -15.29 14.97 11.37
C ASN A 27 -14.39 13.76 11.69
N MET A 28 -14.95 12.82 12.46
CA MET A 28 -14.21 11.64 12.89
C MET A 28 -13.70 10.77 11.73
N LEU A 29 -14.41 10.72 10.61
CA LEU A 29 -13.96 9.96 9.42
C LEU A 29 -12.68 10.55 8.85
N ARG A 30 -12.62 11.88 8.73
CA ARG A 30 -11.44 12.61 8.25
C ARG A 30 -10.25 12.41 9.19
N ILE A 31 -10.46 12.57 10.49
CA ILE A 31 -9.41 12.37 11.51
C ILE A 31 -8.88 10.93 11.46
N THR A 32 -9.77 9.94 11.37
CA THR A 32 -9.38 8.52 11.27
C THR A 32 -8.60 8.24 10.00
N HIS A 33 -9.00 8.83 8.88
CA HIS A 33 -8.27 8.70 7.61
C HIS A 33 -6.87 9.30 7.70
N GLU A 34 -6.73 10.51 8.22
CA GLU A 34 -5.44 11.18 8.42
C GLU A 34 -4.53 10.38 9.38
N ALA A 35 -5.09 9.80 10.44
CA ALA A 35 -4.34 8.94 11.36
C ALA A 35 -3.85 7.66 10.69
N ARG A 36 -4.67 7.03 9.82
CA ARG A 36 -4.27 5.86 9.02
C ARG A 36 -3.14 6.20 8.05
N LEU A 37 -3.25 7.33 7.35
CA LEU A 37 -2.21 7.83 6.44
C LEU A 37 -0.88 8.06 7.18
N LEU A 38 -0.93 8.74 8.34
CA LEU A 38 0.25 8.97 9.15
C LEU A 38 0.88 7.67 9.67
N GLY A 39 0.05 6.71 10.05
CA GLY A 39 0.49 5.39 10.51
C GLY A 39 1.06 4.52 9.40
N LEU A 40 0.72 4.81 8.14
CA LEU A 40 1.26 4.14 6.97
C LEU A 40 2.66 4.66 6.64
N ASP A 41 2.74 5.95 6.31
CA ASP A 41 3.98 6.66 6.03
C ASP A 41 3.80 8.17 6.24
N SER A 42 4.78 8.83 6.84
CA SER A 42 4.72 10.26 7.09
C SER A 42 4.64 11.11 5.81
N ARG A 43 5.11 10.58 4.69
CA ARG A 43 5.03 11.22 3.38
C ARG A 43 3.60 11.38 2.88
N CYS A 44 2.66 10.59 3.38
CA CYS A 44 1.23 10.73 3.06
C CYS A 44 0.62 12.03 3.59
N ILE A 45 1.21 12.62 4.65
CA ILE A 45 0.71 13.84 5.31
C ILE A 45 1.63 15.03 5.09
N PHE A 46 2.94 14.80 5.11
CA PHE A 46 3.92 15.88 5.05
C PHE A 46 4.67 15.83 3.72
N GLN A 47 4.45 16.83 2.88
CA GLN A 47 5.27 17.03 1.68
C GLN A 47 6.75 17.12 2.08
N ASN A 48 7.62 16.51 1.31
CA ASN A 48 9.07 16.46 1.54
C ASN A 48 9.51 15.78 2.87
N ALA A 49 8.65 14.95 3.48
CA ALA A 49 9.09 14.12 4.58
C ALA A 49 10.08 13.05 4.10
N VAL A 50 11.08 12.78 4.93
CA VAL A 50 12.01 11.67 4.69
C VAL A 50 11.37 10.37 5.21
N PRO A 51 11.50 9.24 4.51
CA PRO A 51 11.03 7.95 5.01
C PRO A 51 11.59 7.67 6.40
N THR A 52 10.72 7.26 7.31
CA THR A 52 11.14 6.86 8.65
C THR A 52 11.54 5.38 8.63
N VAL A 53 12.71 5.05 9.13
CA VAL A 53 13.27 3.67 9.14
C VAL A 53 12.28 2.65 9.73
N ASP A 54 11.50 3.05 10.73
CA ASP A 54 10.50 2.21 11.38
C ASP A 54 9.08 2.34 10.81
N SER A 55 8.91 3.00 9.64
CA SER A 55 7.58 3.08 9.01
C SER A 55 7.10 1.68 8.55
N LYS A 56 5.78 1.51 8.45
CA LYS A 56 5.20 0.27 7.92
C LYS A 56 5.70 -0.04 6.52
N VAL A 57 5.86 0.99 5.69
CA VAL A 57 6.36 0.84 4.31
C VAL A 57 7.79 0.32 4.32
N MET A 58 8.67 0.86 5.18
CA MET A 58 10.07 0.40 5.23
C MET A 58 10.18 -1.04 5.73
N LYS A 59 9.40 -1.43 6.75
CA LYS A 59 9.35 -2.83 7.22
C LYS A 59 8.77 -3.77 6.19
N LEU A 60 7.75 -3.34 5.44
CA LEU A 60 7.25 -4.11 4.31
C LEU A 60 8.34 -4.35 3.27
N LEU A 61 9.08 -3.30 2.88
CA LEU A 61 10.15 -3.41 1.90
C LEU A 61 11.24 -4.41 2.33
N ASP A 62 11.62 -4.40 3.60
CA ASP A 62 12.58 -5.38 4.11
C ASP A 62 12.06 -6.82 3.97
N ASN A 63 10.78 -7.05 4.32
CA ASN A 63 10.14 -8.36 4.16
C ASN A 63 10.02 -8.77 2.67
N LEU A 64 9.65 -7.82 1.80
CA LEU A 64 9.52 -8.09 0.36
C LEU A 64 10.85 -8.53 -0.25
N VAL A 65 11.93 -7.83 0.08
CA VAL A 65 13.28 -8.16 -0.43
C VAL A 65 13.77 -9.49 0.15
N GLN A 66 13.57 -9.72 1.45
CA GLN A 66 13.95 -10.99 2.08
C GLN A 66 13.22 -12.17 1.41
N ASN A 67 11.89 -12.11 1.30
CA ASN A 67 11.11 -13.16 0.65
C ASN A 67 11.47 -13.36 -0.83
N TYR A 68 11.82 -12.28 -1.52
CA TYR A 68 12.28 -12.35 -2.92
C TYR A 68 13.52 -13.22 -3.04
N HIS A 69 14.52 -13.01 -2.18
CA HIS A 69 15.74 -13.81 -2.16
C HIS A 69 15.51 -15.23 -1.69
N ASP A 70 14.71 -15.42 -0.64
CA ASP A 70 14.42 -16.75 -0.08
C ASP A 70 13.66 -17.66 -1.05
N THR A 71 12.90 -17.06 -1.98
CA THR A 71 12.08 -17.79 -2.96
C THR A 71 12.57 -17.62 -4.41
N MET A 72 13.86 -17.33 -4.60
CA MET A 72 14.44 -17.07 -5.91
C MET A 72 14.28 -18.25 -6.88
N GLU A 73 14.57 -19.47 -6.42
CA GLU A 73 14.50 -20.67 -7.25
C GLU A 73 13.06 -21.01 -7.66
N GLN A 74 12.10 -20.86 -6.76
CA GLN A 74 10.69 -21.13 -7.00
C GLN A 74 9.98 -19.99 -7.75
N LYS A 75 10.65 -18.85 -7.90
CA LYS A 75 10.06 -17.60 -8.41
C LYS A 75 8.78 -17.22 -7.65
N GLY A 76 8.85 -17.23 -6.31
CA GLY A 76 7.72 -16.94 -5.42
C GLY A 76 7.16 -15.55 -5.66
N VAL A 77 5.83 -15.44 -5.69
CA VAL A 77 5.08 -14.21 -5.95
C VAL A 77 4.58 -13.63 -4.63
N GLN A 78 4.68 -12.33 -4.46
CA GLN A 78 4.19 -11.62 -3.29
C GLN A 78 3.08 -10.64 -3.66
N ILE A 79 2.02 -10.63 -2.88
CA ILE A 79 0.90 -9.71 -3.02
C ILE A 79 0.98 -8.66 -1.92
N VAL A 80 0.85 -7.38 -2.30
CA VAL A 80 0.75 -6.26 -1.36
C VAL A 80 -0.62 -5.61 -1.52
N PHE A 81 -1.43 -5.70 -0.48
CA PHE A 81 -2.72 -4.99 -0.41
C PHE A 81 -2.57 -3.65 0.30
N CYS A 82 -3.04 -2.59 -0.36
CA CYS A 82 -3.17 -1.25 0.20
C CYS A 82 -4.30 -0.51 -0.50
N ASP A 83 -5.24 0.06 0.27
CA ASP A 83 -6.41 0.77 -0.25
C ASP A 83 -6.33 2.30 -0.07
N ILE A 84 -5.27 2.80 0.58
CA ILE A 84 -5.07 4.24 0.85
C ILE A 84 -3.73 4.73 0.29
N ALA A 85 -3.64 6.02 0.00
CA ALA A 85 -2.46 6.68 -0.56
C ALA A 85 -1.96 6.02 -1.86
N ILE A 86 -2.88 5.57 -2.71
CA ILE A 86 -2.63 4.94 -4.01
C ILE A 86 -2.86 5.91 -5.16
N ASN A 87 -2.46 7.18 -4.98
CA ASN A 87 -2.69 8.26 -5.94
C ASN A 87 -1.98 7.98 -7.27
N GLU A 88 -2.70 8.20 -8.37
CA GLU A 88 -2.15 8.07 -9.74
C GLU A 88 -1.60 9.41 -10.27
N ASP A 89 -1.86 10.51 -9.56
CA ASP A 89 -1.37 11.84 -9.93
C ASP A 89 0.04 12.12 -9.37
N ALA A 90 0.79 12.99 -10.06
CA ALA A 90 2.16 13.33 -9.69
C ALA A 90 2.24 14.34 -8.51
N GLU A 91 1.12 14.92 -8.09
CA GLU A 91 1.09 15.96 -7.06
C GLU A 91 1.02 15.36 -5.65
N HIS A 92 0.48 14.15 -5.52
CA HIS A 92 0.31 13.48 -4.24
C HIS A 92 1.23 12.28 -4.10
N PHE A 93 1.67 12.02 -2.87
CA PHE A 93 2.48 10.85 -2.57
C PHE A 93 1.71 9.56 -2.85
N SER A 94 2.30 8.68 -3.65
CA SER A 94 1.78 7.35 -3.94
C SER A 94 2.61 6.28 -3.26
N VAL A 95 1.96 5.48 -2.42
CA VAL A 95 2.61 4.34 -1.74
C VAL A 95 3.08 3.30 -2.75
N TYR A 96 2.30 3.04 -3.81
CA TYR A 96 2.68 2.07 -4.83
C TYR A 96 3.94 2.48 -5.58
N GLU A 97 4.00 3.74 -6.02
CA GLU A 97 5.19 4.25 -6.70
C GLU A 97 6.40 4.29 -5.79
N ALA A 98 6.22 4.63 -4.51
CA ALA A 98 7.30 4.61 -3.53
C ALA A 98 7.85 3.19 -3.31
N ILE A 99 6.97 2.19 -3.11
CA ILE A 99 7.37 0.79 -2.96
C ILE A 99 8.11 0.30 -4.21
N LYS A 100 7.58 0.59 -5.40
CA LYS A 100 8.21 0.20 -6.67
C LYS A 100 9.59 0.83 -6.84
N ALA A 101 9.72 2.14 -6.58
CA ALA A 101 10.99 2.83 -6.67
C ALA A 101 12.03 2.26 -5.67
N ASP A 102 11.62 2.02 -4.43
CA ASP A 102 12.50 1.46 -3.41
C ASP A 102 12.91 0.01 -3.70
N LEU A 103 12.02 -0.84 -4.25
CA LEU A 103 12.36 -2.19 -4.70
C LEU A 103 13.39 -2.15 -5.83
N VAL A 104 13.19 -1.27 -6.82
CA VAL A 104 14.15 -1.09 -7.92
C VAL A 104 15.50 -0.60 -7.40
N ASN A 105 15.53 0.36 -6.47
CA ASN A 105 16.75 0.84 -5.84
C ASN A 105 17.49 -0.25 -5.04
N ARG A 106 16.76 -1.28 -4.58
CA ARG A 106 17.32 -2.45 -3.89
C ARG A 106 17.70 -3.59 -4.85
N GLY A 107 17.67 -3.35 -6.17
CA GLY A 107 18.13 -4.27 -7.20
C GLY A 107 17.07 -5.22 -7.75
N ILE A 108 15.78 -5.02 -7.43
CA ILE A 108 14.68 -5.80 -8.02
C ILE A 108 14.40 -5.27 -9.44
N PRO A 109 14.34 -6.14 -10.46
CA PRO A 109 14.00 -5.73 -11.82
C PRO A 109 12.61 -5.07 -11.88
N ARG A 110 12.54 -3.90 -12.54
CA ARG A 110 11.30 -3.12 -12.65
C ARG A 110 10.17 -3.91 -13.30
N GLU A 111 10.50 -4.74 -14.28
CA GLU A 111 9.59 -5.60 -15.03
C GLU A 111 8.94 -6.70 -14.17
N GLU A 112 9.52 -7.05 -13.05
CA GLU A 112 8.96 -8.03 -12.11
C GLU A 112 7.89 -7.45 -11.16
N ILE A 113 7.66 -6.13 -11.21
CA ILE A 113 6.71 -5.41 -10.37
C ILE A 113 5.53 -4.94 -11.21
N CYS A 114 4.30 -5.21 -10.79
CA CYS A 114 3.09 -4.73 -11.46
C CYS A 114 2.06 -4.18 -10.48
N PHE A 115 1.19 -3.31 -10.99
CA PHE A 115 0.03 -2.80 -10.28
C PHE A 115 -1.24 -3.43 -10.89
N ALA A 116 -2.12 -3.95 -10.05
CA ALA A 116 -3.38 -4.56 -10.52
C ALA A 116 -4.25 -3.56 -11.29
N GLY A 117 -4.17 -2.27 -10.96
CA GLY A 117 -4.88 -1.18 -11.61
C GLY A 117 -4.43 -0.88 -13.05
N ASP A 118 -3.22 -1.29 -13.45
CA ASP A 118 -2.69 -1.03 -14.80
C ASP A 118 -3.38 -1.90 -15.85
N ALA A 119 -3.88 -3.07 -15.46
CA ALA A 119 -4.60 -3.99 -16.34
C ALA A 119 -6.07 -3.56 -16.48
N LYS A 120 -6.32 -2.61 -17.38
CA LYS A 120 -7.66 -1.98 -17.59
C LYS A 120 -8.62 -2.82 -18.44
N THR A 121 -8.15 -3.88 -19.10
CA THR A 121 -8.98 -4.78 -19.92
C THR A 121 -8.88 -6.20 -19.41
N ASP A 122 -9.90 -7.02 -19.68
CA ASP A 122 -9.89 -8.44 -19.29
C ASP A 122 -8.72 -9.19 -19.91
N LYS A 123 -8.36 -8.85 -21.14
CA LYS A 123 -7.19 -9.44 -21.82
C LYS A 123 -5.88 -9.09 -21.10
N ALA A 124 -5.67 -7.80 -20.78
CA ALA A 124 -4.48 -7.36 -20.06
C ALA A 124 -4.42 -7.96 -18.64
N ARG A 125 -5.58 -8.13 -18.00
CA ARG A 125 -5.68 -8.77 -16.71
C ARG A 125 -5.34 -10.26 -16.76
N ALA A 126 -5.84 -10.98 -17.76
CA ALA A 126 -5.50 -12.38 -17.97
C ALA A 126 -4.01 -12.58 -18.25
N GLU A 127 -3.42 -11.71 -19.07
CA GLU A 127 -1.98 -11.73 -19.35
C GLU A 127 -1.12 -11.45 -18.12
N MET A 128 -1.48 -10.46 -17.32
CA MET A 128 -0.82 -10.14 -16.04
C MET A 128 -0.86 -11.35 -15.08
N PHE A 129 -2.00 -12.02 -14.96
CA PHE A 129 -2.12 -13.21 -14.11
C PHE A 129 -1.31 -14.39 -14.66
N GLU A 130 -1.20 -14.52 -15.96
CA GLU A 130 -0.34 -15.54 -16.57
C GLU A 130 1.14 -15.28 -16.27
N GLN A 131 1.58 -14.03 -16.34
CA GLN A 131 2.95 -13.63 -15.97
C GLN A 131 3.23 -13.91 -14.47
N LEU A 132 2.26 -13.66 -13.58
CA LEU A 132 2.37 -14.01 -12.16
C LEU A 132 2.47 -15.54 -11.96
N ARG A 133 1.63 -16.35 -12.65
CA ARG A 133 1.70 -17.82 -12.58
C ARG A 133 3.03 -18.38 -13.06
N ARG A 134 3.65 -17.78 -14.08
CA ARG A 134 4.99 -18.18 -14.54
C ARG A 134 6.13 -17.68 -13.65
N GLY A 135 5.85 -16.69 -12.79
CA GLY A 135 6.84 -16.00 -11.98
C GLY A 135 7.70 -15.01 -12.78
N ASP A 136 7.18 -14.52 -13.92
CA ASP A 136 7.77 -13.40 -14.67
C ASP A 136 7.50 -12.06 -13.96
N LYS A 137 6.40 -12.00 -13.22
CA LYS A 137 6.09 -10.96 -12.23
C LYS A 137 6.21 -11.56 -10.84
N ARG A 138 6.96 -10.91 -9.96
CA ARG A 138 7.23 -11.39 -8.61
C ARG A 138 6.47 -10.57 -7.54
N PHE A 139 6.04 -9.36 -7.90
CA PHE A 139 5.31 -8.46 -7.00
C PHE A 139 4.07 -7.93 -7.69
N ILE A 140 2.94 -8.03 -7.01
CA ILE A 140 1.70 -7.35 -7.41
C ILE A 140 1.20 -6.47 -6.26
N LEU A 141 1.05 -5.18 -6.54
CA LEU A 141 0.44 -4.21 -5.64
C LEU A 141 -1.00 -3.99 -6.08
N ALA A 142 -1.94 -4.13 -5.14
CA ALA A 142 -3.35 -4.10 -5.46
C ALA A 142 -4.18 -3.48 -4.33
N SER A 143 -5.28 -2.80 -4.69
CA SER A 143 -6.35 -2.55 -3.75
C SER A 143 -7.19 -3.82 -3.58
N THR A 144 -7.86 -3.94 -2.44
CA THR A 144 -8.78 -5.06 -2.16
C THR A 144 -9.83 -5.22 -3.26
N SER A 145 -10.37 -4.10 -3.76
CA SER A 145 -11.37 -4.09 -4.83
C SER A 145 -10.84 -4.57 -6.19
N LYS A 146 -9.55 -4.40 -6.47
CA LYS A 146 -8.96 -4.74 -7.78
C LYS A 146 -8.51 -6.20 -7.87
N LEU A 147 -8.14 -6.82 -6.76
CA LEU A 147 -7.64 -8.20 -6.75
C LEU A 147 -8.55 -9.18 -6.00
N GLY A 148 -9.51 -8.70 -5.19
CA GLY A 148 -10.25 -9.49 -4.19
C GLY A 148 -11.14 -10.60 -4.72
N THR A 149 -11.48 -10.67 -6.03
CA THR A 149 -12.31 -11.72 -6.58
C THR A 149 -11.74 -12.31 -7.87
N GLY A 150 -11.49 -13.63 -7.88
CA GLY A 150 -11.22 -14.38 -9.10
C GLY A 150 -9.76 -14.38 -9.60
N ALA A 151 -8.80 -13.90 -8.79
CA ALA A 151 -7.40 -14.00 -9.12
C ALA A 151 -6.86 -15.41 -8.83
N ASN A 152 -6.85 -16.28 -9.82
CA ASN A 152 -6.22 -17.59 -9.69
C ASN A 152 -4.71 -17.48 -9.96
N VAL A 153 -3.95 -17.03 -8.95
CA VAL A 153 -2.49 -16.91 -8.97
C VAL A 153 -1.83 -17.72 -7.85
N GLN A 154 -2.55 -18.70 -7.30
CA GLN A 154 -2.21 -19.38 -6.06
C GLN A 154 -0.91 -20.18 -6.12
N ASP A 155 -0.54 -20.72 -7.28
CA ASP A 155 0.53 -21.70 -7.40
C ASP A 155 1.92 -21.20 -6.98
N LYS A 156 2.17 -19.90 -7.09
CA LYS A 156 3.47 -19.29 -6.77
C LYS A 156 3.42 -18.27 -5.62
N ILE A 157 2.25 -18.03 -5.03
CA ILE A 157 2.15 -17.08 -3.91
C ILE A 157 2.94 -17.60 -2.72
N CYS A 158 3.99 -16.87 -2.34
CA CYS A 158 4.81 -17.17 -1.17
C CYS A 158 4.48 -16.26 0.03
N ALA A 159 3.92 -15.07 -0.21
CA ALA A 159 3.52 -14.16 0.85
C ALA A 159 2.40 -13.21 0.42
N ILE A 160 1.55 -12.84 1.38
CA ILE A 160 0.52 -11.81 1.26
C ILE A 160 0.77 -10.79 2.38
N HIS A 161 0.82 -9.52 1.99
CA HIS A 161 1.06 -8.40 2.90
C HIS A 161 -0.12 -7.45 2.89
N HIS A 162 -0.72 -7.19 4.05
CA HIS A 162 -1.70 -6.13 4.22
C HIS A 162 -1.01 -4.91 4.82
N LEU A 163 -0.78 -3.90 4.02
CA LEU A 163 -0.11 -2.69 4.44
C LEU A 163 -1.03 -1.77 5.25
N ASP A 164 -2.31 -1.73 4.90
CA ASP A 164 -3.37 -1.14 5.71
C ASP A 164 -4.42 -2.20 6.09
N ILE A 165 -5.19 -1.89 7.12
CA ILE A 165 -6.21 -2.81 7.63
C ILE A 165 -7.53 -2.53 6.91
N PRO A 166 -8.16 -3.54 6.29
CA PRO A 166 -9.47 -3.38 5.67
C PRO A 166 -10.53 -3.03 6.72
N TRP A 167 -11.60 -2.33 6.27
CA TRP A 167 -12.69 -1.92 7.17
C TRP A 167 -13.57 -3.07 7.65
N LYS A 168 -13.62 -4.14 6.87
CA LYS A 168 -14.39 -5.33 7.19
C LYS A 168 -13.49 -6.55 7.30
N PRO A 169 -13.71 -7.43 8.29
CA PRO A 169 -12.92 -8.66 8.41
C PRO A 169 -13.05 -9.63 7.23
N SER A 170 -14.07 -9.42 6.38
CA SER A 170 -14.36 -10.22 5.18
C SER A 170 -13.64 -9.74 3.91
N ASP A 171 -12.98 -8.58 3.98
CA ASP A 171 -12.32 -7.95 2.82
C ASP A 171 -10.89 -8.46 2.64
#